data_51e53fead646d5cff92bb726a5b324cf
#
_entry.id   51e53fead646d5cff92bb726a5b324cf
#
_cell.length_a   1.000
_cell.length_b   1.000
_cell.length_c   1.000
_cell.angle_alpha   90.00
_cell.angle_beta   90.00
_cell.angle_gamma   90.00
#
_symmetry.space_group_name_H-M   'P 1'
#
loop_
_entity.id
_entity.type
_entity.pdbx_description
1 polymer ?
#
loop_
_entity_poly.entity_id
_entity_poly.type
_entity_poly.pdbx_seq_one_letter_code
_entity_poly.pdbx_strand_id
1 'polypeptide(L)'
;MKKLALPLVLLLAAGAGWYAYARSRPTSLMLTGIVTTNDVIVSPQIAGQIGELLVKEGDAVTKDQLVAVIRPDELQADTAYYRSNAAGLASQVRESEAALRFQERQTTDQIRQAESALQSLEAQVKAASSDFEAARLTFTRTQDLAQQHVASAQELDQARTAFTTAQAKVDSLLKQVDAQRATVALARSNAEQIAMRRSQLQASEHMEAAAAAQKMKADVRLRYTEIHAPIDGIVDVRAVRPGEIVTPGQPVVTLINPDDLWVRADVEETYVDRVRVGDKMRVRLPSGEERDGTVFYRGVDASFATQRDVSRTKRDIKTFEVRLRVDNRDRRLAVGMTAYVLLPL
;
A
#
# COMPACT_ATOMS: atom_id res chain seq x y z
N MET A 1 69.54 -66.82 32.96
CA MET A 1 68.81 -66.10 31.94
C MET A 1 67.26 -66.04 32.15
N LYS A 2 66.68 -66.76 33.11
CA LYS A 2 65.22 -66.80 33.37
C LYS A 2 64.65 -65.65 34.25
N LYS A 3 65.50 -64.89 34.98
CA LYS A 3 65.04 -63.86 35.96
C LYS A 3 64.77 -62.45 35.35
N LEU A 4 65.15 -62.19 34.06
CA LEU A 4 64.91 -60.90 33.40
C LEU A 4 63.69 -60.93 32.46
N ALA A 5 63.13 -62.08 32.17
CA ALA A 5 61.99 -62.23 31.27
C ALA A 5 60.67 -61.77 31.93
N LEU A 6 60.50 -61.90 33.24
CA LEU A 6 59.27 -61.55 33.97
C LEU A 6 58.99 -60.01 33.99
N PRO A 7 59.97 -59.14 34.31
CA PRO A 7 59.77 -57.70 34.31
C PRO A 7 59.55 -57.18 32.89
N LEU A 8 60.12 -57.77 31.85
CA LEU A 8 59.92 -57.37 30.44
C LEU A 8 58.49 -57.66 29.97
N VAL A 9 57.94 -58.82 30.35
CA VAL A 9 56.54 -59.19 30.04
C VAL A 9 55.58 -58.32 30.77
N LEU A 10 55.83 -57.89 32.03
CA LEU A 10 55.00 -56.94 32.78
C LEU A 10 55.06 -55.56 32.16
N LEU A 11 56.19 -55.07 31.69
CA LEU A 11 56.32 -53.81 31.00
C LEU A 11 55.57 -53.79 29.65
N LEU A 12 55.65 -54.89 28.87
CA LEU A 12 54.88 -55.04 27.67
C LEU A 12 53.38 -55.16 27.90
N ALA A 13 52.94 -55.85 28.96
CA ALA A 13 51.53 -55.92 29.35
C ALA A 13 51.01 -54.57 29.84
N ALA A 14 51.80 -53.82 30.61
CA ALA A 14 51.47 -52.46 31.06
C ALA A 14 51.41 -51.48 29.87
N GLY A 15 52.35 -51.57 28.90
CA GLY A 15 52.35 -50.78 27.67
C GLY A 15 51.16 -51.10 26.77
N ALA A 16 50.82 -52.38 26.61
CA ALA A 16 49.64 -52.82 25.89
C ALA A 16 48.31 -52.36 26.56
N GLY A 17 48.26 -52.47 27.89
CA GLY A 17 47.12 -51.97 28.70
C GLY A 17 46.96 -50.48 28.60
N TRP A 18 48.08 -49.74 28.69
CA TRP A 18 48.07 -48.27 28.47
C TRP A 18 47.64 -47.90 27.05
N TYR A 19 48.14 -48.57 26.04
CA TYR A 19 47.77 -48.36 24.62
C TYR A 19 46.28 -48.70 24.40
N ALA A 20 45.78 -49.80 24.90
CA ALA A 20 44.38 -50.16 24.83
C ALA A 20 43.49 -49.15 25.57
N TYR A 21 43.90 -48.70 26.75
CA TYR A 21 43.20 -47.68 27.54
C TYR A 21 43.21 -46.31 26.85
N ALA A 22 44.36 -45.89 26.30
CA ALA A 22 44.47 -44.64 25.54
C ALA A 22 43.61 -44.63 24.25
N ARG A 23 43.51 -45.82 23.60
CA ARG A 23 42.70 -46.00 22.39
C ARG A 23 41.19 -46.14 22.65
N SER A 24 40.79 -46.50 23.86
CA SER A 24 39.38 -46.65 24.27
C SER A 24 38.72 -45.38 24.77
N ARG A 25 39.47 -44.26 24.88
CA ARG A 25 38.86 -42.97 25.22
C ARG A 25 37.93 -42.51 24.08
N PRO A 26 36.66 -42.22 24.35
CA PRO A 26 35.77 -41.71 23.34
C PRO A 26 36.32 -40.36 22.81
N THR A 27 36.61 -40.30 21.54
CA THR A 27 37.15 -39.11 20.83
C THR A 27 36.05 -38.09 20.55
N SER A 28 34.80 -38.44 20.80
CA SER A 28 33.64 -37.55 20.60
C SER A 28 32.52 -37.87 21.58
N LEU A 29 31.87 -36.86 22.05
CA LEU A 29 30.64 -36.93 22.84
C LEU A 29 29.44 -36.98 21.86
N MET A 30 28.57 -37.97 22.02
CA MET A 30 27.36 -38.09 21.23
C MET A 30 26.20 -37.39 21.95
N LEU A 31 25.70 -36.30 21.35
CA LEU A 31 24.55 -35.55 21.83
C LEU A 31 23.31 -35.97 21.06
N THR A 32 22.22 -36.23 21.75
CA THR A 32 20.94 -36.50 21.12
C THR A 32 20.29 -35.17 20.71
N GLY A 33 19.93 -35.06 19.44
CA GLY A 33 19.24 -33.93 18.88
C GLY A 33 17.97 -34.33 18.14
N ILE A 34 17.19 -33.36 17.74
CA ILE A 34 15.96 -33.54 16.98
C ILE A 34 16.01 -32.62 15.76
N VAL A 35 15.64 -33.16 14.61
CA VAL A 35 15.45 -32.37 13.38
C VAL A 35 14.21 -31.49 13.58
N THR A 36 14.35 -30.21 13.36
CA THR A 36 13.26 -29.23 13.49
C THR A 36 13.31 -28.19 12.38
N THR A 37 12.29 -27.34 12.29
CA THR A 37 12.17 -26.22 11.34
C THR A 37 11.39 -25.09 11.99
N ASN A 38 11.25 -23.97 11.27
CA ASN A 38 10.26 -22.95 11.61
C ASN A 38 8.94 -23.29 10.93
N ASP A 39 7.93 -23.55 11.74
CA ASP A 39 6.57 -23.75 11.23
C ASP A 39 5.99 -22.40 10.82
N VAL A 40 5.42 -22.34 9.61
CA VAL A 40 4.74 -21.16 9.11
C VAL A 40 3.23 -21.38 9.22
N ILE A 41 2.61 -20.66 10.14
CA ILE A 41 1.18 -20.73 10.38
C ILE A 41 0.47 -19.83 9.38
N VAL A 42 -0.37 -20.42 8.55
CA VAL A 42 -1.25 -19.70 7.61
C VAL A 42 -2.59 -19.48 8.30
N SER A 43 -2.96 -18.21 8.48
CA SER A 43 -4.18 -17.79 9.17
C SER A 43 -4.95 -16.75 8.37
N PRO A 44 -6.30 -16.67 8.50
CA PRO A 44 -7.12 -15.70 7.81
C PRO A 44 -6.92 -14.31 8.41
N GLN A 45 -7.14 -13.28 7.59
CA GLN A 45 -7.13 -11.87 8.01
C GLN A 45 -8.53 -11.36 8.37
N ILE A 46 -9.57 -12.12 8.00
CA ILE A 46 -10.97 -11.81 8.30
C ILE A 46 -11.67 -13.01 8.92
N ALA A 47 -12.73 -12.76 9.67
CA ALA A 47 -13.61 -13.82 10.15
C ALA A 47 -14.57 -14.27 9.04
N GLY A 48 -14.93 -15.55 9.05
CA GLY A 48 -15.92 -16.10 8.14
C GLY A 48 -15.95 -17.63 8.15
N GLN A 49 -16.86 -18.21 7.39
CA GLN A 49 -16.98 -19.66 7.24
C GLN A 49 -16.06 -20.14 6.12
N ILE A 50 -15.25 -21.16 6.37
CA ILE A 50 -14.47 -21.84 5.33
C ILE A 50 -15.43 -22.49 4.33
N GLY A 51 -15.38 -22.02 3.09
CA GLY A 51 -16.14 -22.64 1.99
C GLY A 51 -15.42 -23.87 1.47
N GLU A 52 -14.19 -23.71 1.06
CA GLU A 52 -13.37 -24.77 0.47
C GLU A 52 -11.96 -24.76 1.07
N LEU A 53 -11.38 -25.93 1.20
CA LEU A 53 -10.00 -26.16 1.57
C LEU A 53 -9.36 -27.00 0.47
N LEU A 54 -8.45 -26.40 -0.28
CA LEU A 54 -7.93 -26.93 -1.53
C LEU A 54 -6.68 -27.82 -1.36
N VAL A 55 -6.17 -27.92 -0.14
CA VAL A 55 -4.97 -28.68 0.19
C VAL A 55 -5.24 -29.71 1.27
N LYS A 56 -4.43 -30.79 1.27
CA LYS A 56 -4.43 -31.84 2.26
C LYS A 56 -3.08 -31.90 2.98
N GLU A 57 -3.06 -32.55 4.13
CA GLU A 57 -1.80 -32.85 4.84
C GLU A 57 -0.88 -33.69 3.94
N GLY A 58 0.37 -33.28 3.86
CA GLY A 58 1.38 -33.87 2.98
C GLY A 58 1.48 -33.27 1.58
N ASP A 59 0.55 -32.41 1.17
CA ASP A 59 0.61 -31.75 -0.13
C ASP A 59 1.75 -30.73 -0.18
N ALA A 60 2.47 -30.69 -1.30
CA ALA A 60 3.43 -29.65 -1.59
C ALA A 60 2.70 -28.42 -2.14
N VAL A 61 3.01 -27.25 -1.60
CA VAL A 61 2.45 -25.95 -2.01
C VAL A 61 3.56 -25.01 -2.43
N THR A 62 3.25 -24.14 -3.39
CA THR A 62 4.14 -23.05 -3.80
C THR A 62 3.67 -21.74 -3.18
N LYS A 63 4.60 -20.80 -3.06
CA LYS A 63 4.28 -19.45 -2.61
C LYS A 63 3.15 -18.85 -3.47
N ASP A 64 2.24 -18.11 -2.83
CA ASP A 64 1.04 -17.49 -3.42
C ASP A 64 0.01 -18.49 -3.98
N GLN A 65 0.18 -19.79 -3.77
CA GLN A 65 -0.83 -20.80 -4.10
C GLN A 65 -2.05 -20.66 -3.19
N LEU A 66 -3.25 -20.73 -3.76
CA LEU A 66 -4.51 -20.72 -3.02
C LEU A 66 -4.66 -21.99 -2.19
N VAL A 67 -4.82 -21.81 -0.89
CA VAL A 67 -4.90 -22.90 0.11
C VAL A 67 -6.34 -23.12 0.58
N ALA A 68 -7.04 -22.03 0.86
CA ALA A 68 -8.42 -22.08 1.34
C ALA A 68 -9.21 -20.86 0.88
N VAL A 69 -10.54 -21.00 0.83
CA VAL A 69 -11.46 -19.91 0.50
C VAL A 69 -12.50 -19.79 1.61
N ILE A 70 -12.62 -18.59 2.16
CA ILE A 70 -13.73 -18.19 3.03
C ILE A 70 -14.92 -17.85 2.14
N ARG A 71 -16.15 -18.20 2.54
CA ARG A 71 -17.37 -17.89 1.77
C ARG A 71 -17.50 -16.40 1.50
N PRO A 72 -17.46 -15.98 0.23
CA PRO A 72 -17.34 -14.58 -0.12
C PRO A 72 -18.69 -13.86 -0.28
N ASP A 73 -19.82 -14.54 -0.10
CA ASP A 73 -21.16 -14.09 -0.53
C ASP A 73 -21.48 -12.67 0.00
N GLU A 74 -21.29 -12.44 1.31
CA GLU A 74 -21.55 -11.16 1.96
C GLU A 74 -20.61 -10.06 1.44
N LEU A 75 -19.30 -10.37 1.33
CA LEU A 75 -18.29 -9.42 0.87
C LEU A 75 -18.40 -9.11 -0.62
N GLN A 76 -18.90 -10.05 -1.43
CA GLN A 76 -19.24 -9.79 -2.83
C GLN A 76 -20.42 -8.82 -2.94
N ALA A 77 -21.46 -9.00 -2.11
CA ALA A 77 -22.59 -8.07 -2.07
C ALA A 77 -22.17 -6.68 -1.62
N ASP A 78 -21.30 -6.58 -0.59
CA ASP A 78 -20.70 -5.32 -0.14
C ASP A 78 -19.91 -4.64 -1.25
N THR A 79 -19.05 -5.38 -1.94
CA THR A 79 -18.25 -4.86 -3.05
C THR A 79 -19.15 -4.36 -4.19
N ALA A 80 -20.22 -5.07 -4.52
CA ALA A 80 -21.20 -4.66 -5.53
C ALA A 80 -21.91 -3.35 -5.12
N TYR A 81 -22.30 -3.24 -3.84
CA TYR A 81 -22.91 -2.02 -3.29
C TYR A 81 -21.95 -0.82 -3.41
N TYR A 82 -20.72 -0.92 -2.90
CA TYR A 82 -19.77 0.20 -2.96
C TYR A 82 -19.35 0.55 -4.38
N ARG A 83 -19.29 -0.43 -5.29
CA ARG A 83 -19.05 -0.18 -6.72
C ARG A 83 -20.17 0.64 -7.36
N SER A 84 -21.43 0.28 -7.07
CA SER A 84 -22.58 1.00 -7.58
C SER A 84 -22.68 2.42 -7.00
N ASN A 85 -22.36 2.60 -5.72
CA ASN A 85 -22.32 3.90 -5.06
C ASN A 85 -21.24 4.81 -5.68
N ALA A 86 -20.01 4.30 -5.88
CA ALA A 86 -18.94 5.05 -6.53
C ALA A 86 -19.30 5.43 -7.97
N ALA A 87 -19.94 4.52 -8.74
CA ALA A 87 -20.40 4.82 -10.09
C ALA A 87 -21.50 5.90 -10.11
N GLY A 88 -22.40 5.91 -9.13
CA GLY A 88 -23.40 6.94 -8.96
C GLY A 88 -22.80 8.32 -8.73
N LEU A 89 -21.84 8.43 -7.80
CA LEU A 89 -21.14 9.68 -7.50
C LEU A 89 -20.25 10.14 -8.66
N ALA A 90 -19.61 9.24 -9.40
CA ALA A 90 -18.90 9.59 -10.63
C ALA A 90 -19.84 10.16 -11.71
N SER A 91 -21.11 9.73 -11.73
CA SER A 91 -22.10 10.32 -12.62
C SER A 91 -22.51 11.72 -12.17
N GLN A 92 -22.61 11.95 -10.86
CA GLN A 92 -22.87 13.27 -10.28
C GLN A 92 -21.73 14.27 -10.54
N VAL A 93 -20.47 13.83 -10.53
CA VAL A 93 -19.32 14.65 -10.96
C VAL A 93 -19.49 15.09 -12.41
N ARG A 94 -19.80 14.16 -13.32
CA ARG A 94 -20.03 14.48 -14.75
C ARG A 94 -21.19 15.46 -14.96
N GLU A 95 -22.26 15.32 -14.17
CA GLU A 95 -23.37 16.27 -14.18
C GLU A 95 -22.92 17.68 -13.73
N SER A 96 -22.19 17.76 -12.61
CA SER A 96 -21.64 19.01 -12.09
C SER A 96 -20.67 19.69 -13.06
N GLU A 97 -19.82 18.92 -13.73
CA GLU A 97 -18.94 19.41 -14.81
C GLU A 97 -19.74 19.96 -16.00
N ALA A 98 -20.78 19.25 -16.41
CA ALA A 98 -21.63 19.70 -17.52
C ALA A 98 -22.38 21.00 -17.15
N ALA A 99 -22.88 21.10 -15.93
CA ALA A 99 -23.51 22.31 -15.41
C ALA A 99 -22.53 23.49 -15.32
N LEU A 100 -21.29 23.26 -14.90
CA LEU A 100 -20.24 24.29 -14.88
C LEU A 100 -19.93 24.78 -16.30
N ARG A 101 -19.68 23.86 -17.25
CA ARG A 101 -19.42 24.21 -18.66
C ARG A 101 -20.59 25.00 -19.29
N PHE A 102 -21.83 24.62 -18.99
CA PHE A 102 -23.00 25.36 -19.43
C PHE A 102 -23.02 26.76 -18.88
N GLN A 103 -22.82 26.92 -17.58
CA GLN A 103 -22.81 28.25 -16.89
C GLN A 103 -21.69 29.16 -17.46
N GLU A 104 -20.47 28.59 -17.66
CA GLU A 104 -19.33 29.33 -18.22
C GLU A 104 -19.65 29.87 -19.64
N ARG A 105 -20.25 29.04 -20.51
CA ARG A 105 -20.65 29.45 -21.86
C ARG A 105 -21.72 30.51 -21.80
N GLN A 106 -22.78 30.28 -21.04
CA GLN A 106 -23.89 31.22 -20.90
C GLN A 106 -23.42 32.60 -20.41
N THR A 107 -22.60 32.64 -19.37
CA THR A 107 -22.07 33.88 -18.84
C THR A 107 -21.16 34.60 -19.83
N THR A 108 -20.28 33.85 -20.53
CA THR A 108 -19.41 34.42 -21.57
C THR A 108 -20.22 35.04 -22.71
N ASP A 109 -21.29 34.38 -23.15
CA ASP A 109 -22.12 34.86 -24.24
C ASP A 109 -22.93 36.09 -23.81
N GLN A 110 -23.44 36.14 -22.56
CA GLN A 110 -24.11 37.31 -21.99
C GLN A 110 -23.18 38.51 -21.92
N ILE A 111 -21.96 38.34 -21.45
CA ILE A 111 -20.95 39.41 -21.39
C ILE A 111 -20.66 39.93 -22.78
N ARG A 112 -20.41 39.02 -23.75
CA ARG A 112 -20.14 39.39 -25.16
C ARG A 112 -21.29 40.16 -25.76
N GLN A 113 -22.52 39.74 -25.53
CA GLN A 113 -23.71 40.43 -26.01
C GLN A 113 -23.82 41.85 -25.42
N ALA A 114 -23.64 41.99 -24.11
CA ALA A 114 -23.68 43.28 -23.43
C ALA A 114 -22.57 44.25 -23.91
N GLU A 115 -21.33 43.72 -24.10
CA GLU A 115 -20.18 44.46 -24.60
C GLU A 115 -20.37 44.91 -26.06
N SER A 116 -20.93 44.04 -26.91
CA SER A 116 -21.25 44.40 -28.31
C SER A 116 -22.29 45.52 -28.40
N ALA A 117 -23.30 45.47 -27.54
CA ALA A 117 -24.30 46.54 -27.44
C ALA A 117 -23.68 47.86 -26.96
N LEU A 118 -22.77 47.82 -25.97
CA LEU A 118 -22.02 48.99 -25.51
C LEU A 118 -21.20 49.62 -26.65
N GLN A 119 -20.45 48.80 -27.37
CA GLN A 119 -19.63 49.24 -28.51
C GLN A 119 -20.47 49.91 -29.61
N SER A 120 -21.70 49.40 -29.89
CA SER A 120 -22.63 49.98 -30.85
C SER A 120 -23.09 51.38 -30.38
N LEU A 121 -23.41 51.53 -29.06
CA LEU A 121 -23.79 52.82 -28.50
C LEU A 121 -22.62 53.82 -28.50
N GLU A 122 -21.43 53.40 -28.18
CA GLU A 122 -20.22 54.24 -28.22
C GLU A 122 -19.93 54.74 -29.67
N ALA A 123 -20.17 53.89 -30.69
CA ALA A 123 -20.09 54.29 -32.07
C ALA A 123 -21.15 55.35 -32.45
N GLN A 124 -22.39 55.23 -31.89
CA GLN A 124 -23.44 56.21 -32.06
C GLN A 124 -23.10 57.53 -31.39
N VAL A 125 -22.54 57.53 -30.18
CA VAL A 125 -22.04 58.73 -29.52
C VAL A 125 -20.98 59.42 -30.36
N LYS A 126 -20.04 58.66 -30.91
CA LYS A 126 -19.01 59.25 -31.80
C LYS A 126 -19.58 59.92 -33.01
N ALA A 127 -20.58 59.31 -33.67
CA ALA A 127 -21.27 59.94 -34.84
C ALA A 127 -22.02 61.22 -34.42
N ALA A 128 -22.82 61.13 -33.34
CA ALA A 128 -23.54 62.29 -32.82
C ALA A 128 -22.62 63.41 -32.36
N SER A 129 -21.44 63.08 -31.80
CA SER A 129 -20.45 64.09 -31.42
C SER A 129 -19.86 64.82 -32.62
N SER A 130 -19.70 64.13 -33.75
CA SER A 130 -19.27 64.77 -35.00
C SER A 130 -20.34 65.73 -35.56
N ASP A 131 -21.61 65.30 -35.51
CA ASP A 131 -22.75 66.18 -35.91
C ASP A 131 -22.87 67.40 -34.97
N PHE A 132 -22.71 67.23 -33.68
CA PHE A 132 -22.68 68.30 -32.70
C PHE A 132 -21.57 69.33 -32.97
N GLU A 133 -20.34 68.82 -33.25
CA GLU A 133 -19.22 69.72 -33.58
C GLU A 133 -19.48 70.53 -34.88
N ALA A 134 -20.05 69.89 -35.91
CA ALA A 134 -20.46 70.59 -37.14
C ALA A 134 -21.49 71.62 -36.86
N ALA A 135 -22.52 71.33 -36.05
CA ALA A 135 -23.56 72.31 -35.64
C ALA A 135 -22.97 73.41 -34.78
N ARG A 136 -22.04 73.14 -33.89
CA ARG A 136 -21.34 74.16 -33.06
C ARG A 136 -20.55 75.14 -33.92
N LEU A 137 -19.77 74.65 -34.87
CA LEU A 137 -18.99 75.50 -35.79
C LEU A 137 -19.90 76.38 -36.66
N THR A 138 -21.03 75.83 -37.12
CA THR A 138 -22.01 76.55 -37.89
C THR A 138 -22.66 77.67 -37.07
N PHE A 139 -23.09 77.33 -35.86
CA PHE A 139 -23.67 78.31 -34.91
C PHE A 139 -22.67 79.42 -34.62
N THR A 140 -21.42 79.09 -34.22
CA THR A 140 -20.40 80.15 -33.95
C THR A 140 -20.17 81.03 -35.16
N ARG A 141 -20.05 80.51 -36.35
CA ARG A 141 -19.84 81.25 -37.59
C ARG A 141 -21.05 82.18 -37.88
N THR A 142 -22.29 81.70 -37.74
CA THR A 142 -23.53 82.44 -37.96
C THR A 142 -23.69 83.56 -36.91
N GLN A 143 -23.28 83.27 -35.67
CA GLN A 143 -23.29 84.25 -34.59
C GLN A 143 -22.36 85.46 -34.86
N ASP A 144 -21.14 85.19 -35.35
CA ASP A 144 -20.15 86.17 -35.75
C ASP A 144 -20.67 87.05 -36.90
N LEU A 145 -21.28 86.43 -37.92
CA LEU A 145 -21.88 87.11 -39.07
C LEU A 145 -23.08 87.93 -38.67
N ALA A 146 -23.92 87.50 -37.74
CA ALA A 146 -25.05 88.25 -37.21
C ALA A 146 -24.61 89.50 -36.44
N GLN A 147 -23.54 89.43 -35.66
CA GLN A 147 -22.92 90.59 -34.99
C GLN A 147 -22.39 91.60 -35.99
N GLN A 148 -21.97 91.18 -37.18
CA GLN A 148 -21.56 92.08 -38.25
C GLN A 148 -22.71 92.50 -39.13
N HIS A 149 -23.99 92.24 -38.74
CA HIS A 149 -25.22 92.52 -39.47
C HIS A 149 -25.30 91.87 -40.88
N VAL A 150 -24.56 90.81 -41.14
CA VAL A 150 -24.51 90.05 -42.43
C VAL A 150 -25.53 88.92 -42.43
N ALA A 151 -25.78 88.26 -41.27
CA ALA A 151 -26.73 87.16 -41.16
C ALA A 151 -28.08 87.70 -40.56
N SER A 152 -29.22 87.05 -40.95
CA SER A 152 -30.55 87.39 -40.41
C SER A 152 -30.76 86.75 -39.02
N ALA A 153 -31.68 87.35 -38.22
CA ALA A 153 -32.08 86.78 -36.93
C ALA A 153 -32.66 85.36 -37.08
N GLN A 154 -33.41 85.12 -38.14
CA GLN A 154 -33.94 83.76 -38.41
C GLN A 154 -32.87 82.74 -38.66
N GLU A 155 -31.80 83.04 -39.38
CA GLU A 155 -30.66 82.13 -39.60
C GLU A 155 -29.92 81.87 -38.30
N LEU A 156 -29.74 82.88 -37.44
CA LEU A 156 -29.12 82.68 -36.11
C LEU A 156 -29.95 81.73 -35.21
N ASP A 157 -31.31 81.96 -35.16
CA ASP A 157 -32.21 81.09 -34.41
C ASP A 157 -32.24 79.64 -34.92
N GLN A 158 -32.20 79.47 -36.23
CA GLN A 158 -32.09 78.13 -36.83
C GLN A 158 -30.75 77.42 -36.47
N ALA A 159 -29.61 78.11 -36.55
CA ALA A 159 -28.32 77.59 -36.16
C ALA A 159 -28.23 77.27 -34.70
N ARG A 160 -28.81 78.12 -33.83
CA ARG A 160 -28.92 77.92 -32.38
C ARG A 160 -29.75 76.66 -32.05
N THR A 161 -30.91 76.51 -32.70
CA THR A 161 -31.78 75.35 -32.50
C THR A 161 -31.10 74.08 -32.95
N ALA A 162 -30.41 74.05 -34.10
CA ALA A 162 -29.63 72.91 -34.57
C ALA A 162 -28.52 72.50 -33.56
N PHE A 163 -27.79 73.53 -32.99
CA PHE A 163 -26.75 73.29 -31.98
C PHE A 163 -27.33 72.70 -30.70
N THR A 164 -28.40 73.26 -30.15
CA THR A 164 -29.03 72.80 -28.90
C THR A 164 -29.62 71.38 -29.08
N THR A 165 -30.18 71.05 -30.25
CA THR A 165 -30.73 69.76 -30.57
C THR A 165 -29.59 68.68 -30.68
N ALA A 166 -28.52 69.05 -31.37
CA ALA A 166 -27.36 68.12 -31.48
C ALA A 166 -26.71 67.86 -30.11
N GLN A 167 -26.60 68.89 -29.26
CA GLN A 167 -26.13 68.75 -27.88
C GLN A 167 -27.02 67.80 -27.07
N ALA A 168 -28.32 68.00 -27.06
CA ALA A 168 -29.28 67.17 -26.35
C ALA A 168 -29.23 65.69 -26.85
N LYS A 169 -28.96 65.51 -28.10
CA LYS A 169 -28.76 64.13 -28.69
C LYS A 169 -27.53 63.45 -28.11
N VAL A 170 -26.37 64.12 -28.04
CA VAL A 170 -25.14 63.62 -27.45
C VAL A 170 -25.36 63.27 -25.98
N ASP A 171 -25.94 64.18 -25.20
CA ASP A 171 -26.24 64.01 -23.79
C ASP A 171 -27.16 62.81 -23.53
N SER A 172 -28.15 62.58 -24.38
CA SER A 172 -29.05 61.44 -24.33
C SER A 172 -28.32 60.12 -24.60
N LEU A 173 -27.44 60.08 -25.61
CA LEU A 173 -26.66 58.88 -25.96
C LEU A 173 -25.62 58.55 -24.88
N LEU A 174 -24.99 59.59 -24.26
CA LEU A 174 -24.06 59.37 -23.14
C LEU A 174 -24.77 58.69 -21.95
N LYS A 175 -25.99 59.12 -21.63
CA LYS A 175 -26.78 58.45 -20.58
C LYS A 175 -27.13 56.99 -20.93
N GLN A 176 -27.39 56.72 -22.22
CA GLN A 176 -27.62 55.37 -22.69
C GLN A 176 -26.34 54.50 -22.56
N VAL A 177 -25.15 55.05 -22.87
CA VAL A 177 -23.87 54.39 -22.67
C VAL A 177 -23.67 54.05 -21.19
N ASP A 178 -23.95 54.96 -20.28
CA ASP A 178 -23.80 54.72 -18.84
C ASP A 178 -24.75 53.63 -18.34
N ALA A 179 -26.00 53.61 -18.83
CA ALA A 179 -26.94 52.53 -18.54
C ALA A 179 -26.46 51.17 -19.09
N GLN A 180 -25.90 51.18 -20.30
CA GLN A 180 -25.36 49.94 -20.91
C GLN A 180 -24.06 49.44 -20.20
N ARG A 181 -23.22 50.37 -19.71
CA ARG A 181 -22.07 50.02 -18.85
C ARG A 181 -22.51 49.32 -17.57
N ALA A 182 -23.58 49.80 -16.94
CA ALA A 182 -24.16 49.11 -15.77
C ALA A 182 -24.64 47.69 -16.12
N THR A 183 -25.23 47.51 -17.32
CA THR A 183 -25.63 46.17 -17.82
C THR A 183 -24.42 45.26 -18.00
N VAL A 184 -23.31 45.76 -18.57
CA VAL A 184 -22.05 44.98 -18.69
C VAL A 184 -21.50 44.62 -17.31
N ALA A 185 -21.52 45.55 -16.36
CA ALA A 185 -21.09 45.28 -15.00
C ALA A 185 -21.93 44.20 -14.32
N LEU A 186 -23.24 44.21 -14.50
CA LEU A 186 -24.14 43.15 -14.02
C LEU A 186 -23.85 41.81 -14.67
N ALA A 187 -23.64 41.75 -16.00
CA ALA A 187 -23.28 40.54 -16.69
C ALA A 187 -21.94 39.95 -16.19
N ARG A 188 -20.97 40.81 -15.88
CA ARG A 188 -19.69 40.42 -15.29
C ARG A 188 -19.82 39.94 -13.85
N SER A 189 -20.66 40.53 -13.03
CA SER A 189 -20.89 40.08 -11.64
C SER A 189 -21.50 38.66 -11.61
N ASN A 190 -22.30 38.30 -12.62
CA ASN A 190 -22.83 36.94 -12.75
C ASN A 190 -21.72 35.89 -12.92
N ALA A 191 -20.48 36.28 -13.28
CA ALA A 191 -19.34 35.37 -13.33
C ALA A 191 -18.97 34.82 -11.93
N GLU A 192 -19.39 35.45 -10.84
CA GLU A 192 -19.21 34.91 -9.50
C GLU A 192 -19.98 33.59 -9.28
N GLN A 193 -21.07 33.39 -10.02
CA GLN A 193 -21.81 32.13 -10.01
C GLN A 193 -20.97 30.94 -10.55
N ILE A 194 -20.00 31.23 -11.42
CA ILE A 194 -19.06 30.23 -11.89
C ILE A 194 -18.19 29.70 -10.74
N ALA A 195 -17.75 30.59 -9.84
CA ALA A 195 -16.97 30.19 -8.64
C ALA A 195 -17.78 29.26 -7.72
N MET A 196 -19.07 29.55 -7.52
CA MET A 196 -19.95 28.66 -6.75
C MET A 196 -20.11 27.28 -7.43
N ARG A 197 -20.28 27.26 -8.76
CA ARG A 197 -20.37 25.99 -9.52
C ARG A 197 -19.08 25.20 -9.47
N ARG A 198 -17.91 25.86 -9.50
CA ARG A 198 -16.61 25.20 -9.31
C ARG A 198 -16.47 24.57 -7.92
N SER A 199 -16.88 25.30 -6.89
CA SER A 199 -16.90 24.76 -5.52
C SER A 199 -17.84 23.55 -5.40
N GLN A 200 -19.00 23.60 -6.07
CA GLN A 200 -19.94 22.47 -6.14
C GLN A 200 -19.33 21.26 -6.82
N LEU A 201 -18.63 21.46 -7.96
CA LEU A 201 -17.90 20.41 -8.65
C LEU A 201 -16.83 19.79 -7.75
N GLN A 202 -16.00 20.61 -7.13
CA GLN A 202 -14.95 20.15 -6.22
C GLN A 202 -15.52 19.34 -5.04
N ALA A 203 -16.66 19.76 -4.47
CA ALA A 203 -17.34 18.99 -3.44
C ALA A 203 -17.79 17.61 -3.96
N SER A 204 -18.33 17.55 -5.19
CA SER A 204 -18.72 16.29 -5.82
C SER A 204 -17.51 15.37 -6.09
N GLU A 205 -16.38 15.92 -6.54
CA GLU A 205 -15.12 15.19 -6.73
C GLU A 205 -14.59 14.58 -5.43
N HIS A 206 -14.67 15.33 -4.31
CA HIS A 206 -14.28 14.80 -3.00
C HIS A 206 -15.20 13.68 -2.52
N MET A 207 -16.50 13.78 -2.81
CA MET A 207 -17.45 12.71 -2.49
C MET A 207 -17.19 11.45 -3.32
N GLU A 208 -16.90 11.59 -4.60
CA GLU A 208 -16.54 10.49 -5.48
C GLU A 208 -15.24 9.82 -5.03
N ALA A 209 -14.20 10.60 -4.71
CA ALA A 209 -12.93 10.10 -4.20
C ALA A 209 -13.10 9.31 -2.88
N ALA A 210 -13.95 9.79 -1.97
CA ALA A 210 -14.28 9.07 -0.74
C ALA A 210 -14.98 7.74 -1.01
N ALA A 211 -15.95 7.71 -1.94
CA ALA A 211 -16.63 6.47 -2.32
C ALA A 211 -15.70 5.50 -3.06
N ALA A 212 -14.80 5.98 -3.89
CA ALA A 212 -13.76 5.18 -4.54
C ALA A 212 -12.84 4.52 -3.51
N ALA A 213 -12.46 5.25 -2.44
CA ALA A 213 -11.69 4.70 -1.34
C ALA A 213 -12.47 3.62 -0.55
N GLN A 214 -13.76 3.82 -0.33
CA GLN A 214 -14.63 2.81 0.32
C GLN A 214 -14.75 1.55 -0.55
N LYS A 215 -14.94 1.70 -1.86
CA LYS A 215 -14.92 0.58 -2.80
C LYS A 215 -13.59 -0.18 -2.74
N MET A 216 -12.45 0.53 -2.75
CA MET A 216 -11.12 -0.10 -2.66
C MET A 216 -10.97 -0.89 -1.35
N LYS A 217 -11.47 -0.38 -0.22
CA LYS A 217 -11.49 -1.09 1.07
C LYS A 217 -12.31 -2.37 0.99
N ALA A 218 -13.47 -2.35 0.34
CA ALA A 218 -14.32 -3.53 0.13
C ALA A 218 -13.62 -4.57 -0.77
N ASP A 219 -13.00 -4.14 -1.87
CA ASP A 219 -12.24 -5.00 -2.77
C ASP A 219 -11.05 -5.67 -2.04
N VAL A 220 -10.37 -4.97 -1.13
CA VAL A 220 -9.30 -5.55 -0.30
C VAL A 220 -9.86 -6.60 0.66
N ARG A 221 -10.98 -6.32 1.32
CA ARG A 221 -11.64 -7.29 2.20
C ARG A 221 -12.09 -8.54 1.45
N LEU A 222 -12.59 -8.38 0.23
CA LEU A 222 -12.96 -9.51 -0.61
C LEU A 222 -11.74 -10.37 -0.95
N ARG A 223 -10.59 -9.77 -1.26
CA ARG A 223 -9.34 -10.54 -1.47
C ARG A 223 -8.90 -11.34 -0.25
N TYR A 224 -9.20 -10.87 0.97
CA TYR A 224 -8.87 -11.61 2.19
C TYR A 224 -9.71 -12.89 2.39
N THR A 225 -10.74 -13.12 1.55
CA THR A 225 -11.42 -14.41 1.52
C THR A 225 -10.56 -15.52 0.91
N GLU A 226 -9.57 -15.18 0.10
CA GLU A 226 -8.64 -16.10 -0.50
C GLU A 226 -7.39 -16.19 0.40
N ILE A 227 -7.15 -17.36 0.95
CA ILE A 227 -6.01 -17.63 1.83
C ILE A 227 -4.93 -18.31 1.01
N HIS A 228 -3.78 -17.64 0.86
CA HIS A 228 -2.65 -18.10 0.06
C HIS A 228 -1.48 -18.54 0.94
N ALA A 229 -0.67 -19.46 0.41
CA ALA A 229 0.57 -19.90 1.05
C ALA A 229 1.62 -18.77 1.00
N PRO A 230 2.21 -18.35 2.15
CA PRO A 230 3.23 -17.30 2.16
C PRO A 230 4.61 -17.76 1.71
N ILE A 231 4.86 -19.08 1.69
CA ILE A 231 6.14 -19.70 1.32
C ILE A 231 5.91 -20.96 0.51
N ASP A 232 6.97 -21.42 -0.18
CA ASP A 232 7.03 -22.79 -0.69
C ASP A 232 7.20 -23.76 0.49
N GLY A 233 6.47 -24.88 0.48
CA GLY A 233 6.56 -25.85 1.56
C GLY A 233 5.63 -27.04 1.41
N ILE A 234 5.52 -27.79 2.49
CA ILE A 234 4.63 -28.95 2.61
C ILE A 234 3.61 -28.65 3.72
N VAL A 235 2.36 -28.99 3.49
CA VAL A 235 1.29 -28.87 4.50
C VAL A 235 1.52 -29.92 5.59
N ASP A 236 1.86 -29.49 6.79
CA ASP A 236 2.07 -30.36 7.95
C ASP A 236 0.76 -30.67 8.66
N VAL A 237 0.04 -29.61 9.08
CA VAL A 237 -1.21 -29.77 9.80
C VAL A 237 -2.31 -28.96 9.13
N ARG A 238 -3.48 -29.57 9.03
CA ARG A 238 -4.72 -28.94 8.64
C ARG A 238 -5.58 -28.72 9.86
N ALA A 239 -5.56 -27.49 10.41
CA ALA A 239 -6.20 -27.17 11.68
C ALA A 239 -7.72 -26.96 11.60
N VAL A 240 -8.27 -26.76 10.38
CA VAL A 240 -9.70 -26.48 10.17
C VAL A 240 -10.30 -27.35 9.07
N ARG A 241 -11.62 -27.41 9.03
CA ARG A 241 -12.41 -28.17 8.03
C ARG A 241 -13.35 -27.24 7.26
N PRO A 242 -13.72 -27.58 6.02
CA PRO A 242 -14.78 -26.89 5.31
C PRO A 242 -16.07 -26.83 6.14
N GLY A 243 -16.71 -25.67 6.18
CA GLY A 243 -17.88 -25.40 6.98
C GLY A 243 -17.62 -24.82 8.37
N GLU A 244 -16.40 -24.88 8.89
CA GLU A 244 -16.05 -24.26 10.17
C GLU A 244 -15.91 -22.74 10.05
N ILE A 245 -16.22 -22.04 11.13
CA ILE A 245 -16.06 -20.58 11.25
C ILE A 245 -14.67 -20.31 11.82
N VAL A 246 -13.93 -19.45 11.14
CA VAL A 246 -12.58 -19.02 11.55
C VAL A 246 -12.54 -17.53 11.90
N THR A 247 -11.59 -17.18 12.75
CA THR A 247 -11.33 -15.80 13.17
C THR A 247 -9.91 -15.38 12.77
N PRO A 248 -9.63 -14.07 12.64
CA PRO A 248 -8.28 -13.58 12.35
C PRO A 248 -7.24 -14.13 13.33
N GLY A 249 -6.13 -14.63 12.77
CA GLY A 249 -5.05 -15.22 13.56
C GLY A 249 -5.25 -16.70 13.94
N GLN A 250 -6.40 -17.29 13.72
CA GLN A 250 -6.63 -18.73 13.94
C GLN A 250 -5.88 -19.54 12.87
N PRO A 251 -5.09 -20.56 13.23
CA PRO A 251 -4.42 -21.41 12.26
C PRO A 251 -5.42 -22.10 11.32
N VAL A 252 -5.19 -22.03 10.02
CA VAL A 252 -5.92 -22.80 9.00
C VAL A 252 -5.09 -23.99 8.56
N VAL A 253 -3.85 -23.72 8.15
CA VAL A 253 -2.85 -24.76 7.86
C VAL A 253 -1.50 -24.32 8.40
N THR A 254 -0.66 -25.32 8.74
CA THR A 254 0.74 -25.12 9.07
C THR A 254 1.61 -25.64 7.94
N LEU A 255 2.54 -24.82 7.46
CA LEU A 255 3.48 -25.16 6.41
C LEU A 255 4.87 -25.36 6.99
N ILE A 256 5.56 -26.38 6.47
CA ILE A 256 6.96 -26.68 6.75
C ILE A 256 7.76 -26.48 5.47
N ASN A 257 8.88 -25.75 5.58
CA ASN A 257 9.85 -25.69 4.51
C ASN A 257 10.87 -26.84 4.65
N PRO A 258 10.83 -27.87 3.80
CA PRO A 258 11.75 -29.01 3.91
C PRO A 258 13.20 -28.68 3.55
N ASP A 259 13.46 -27.51 2.95
CA ASP A 259 14.80 -27.06 2.58
C ASP A 259 15.46 -26.22 3.68
N ASP A 260 14.71 -25.81 4.73
CA ASP A 260 15.21 -25.05 5.89
C ASP A 260 15.05 -25.88 7.19
N LEU A 261 15.66 -27.05 7.22
CA LEU A 261 15.71 -27.91 8.40
C LEU A 261 17.04 -27.74 9.12
N TRP A 262 17.00 -27.88 10.44
CA TRP A 262 18.21 -27.95 11.25
C TRP A 262 18.07 -28.98 12.37
N VAL A 263 19.21 -29.45 12.88
CA VAL A 263 19.27 -30.31 14.06
C VAL A 263 19.43 -29.42 15.28
N ARG A 264 18.50 -29.52 16.21
CA ARG A 264 18.58 -28.93 17.55
C ARG A 264 19.14 -29.96 18.49
N ALA A 265 20.25 -29.64 19.15
CA ALA A 265 20.87 -30.48 20.16
C ALA A 265 21.16 -29.64 21.41
N ASP A 266 21.07 -30.26 22.57
CA ASP A 266 21.35 -29.64 23.84
C ASP A 266 22.75 -30.05 24.32
N VAL A 267 23.64 -29.10 24.51
CA VAL A 267 25.04 -29.28 24.96
C VAL A 267 25.12 -28.94 26.41
N GLU A 268 25.71 -29.86 27.23
CA GLU A 268 25.95 -29.62 28.65
C GLU A 268 26.89 -28.41 28.87
N GLU A 269 26.69 -27.69 29.98
CA GLU A 269 27.49 -26.51 30.38
C GLU A 269 29.00 -26.80 30.36
N THR A 270 29.40 -28.00 30.70
CA THR A 270 30.80 -28.46 30.72
C THR A 270 31.50 -28.43 29.37
N TYR A 271 30.72 -28.47 28.27
CA TYR A 271 31.24 -28.58 26.91
C TYR A 271 30.85 -27.41 26.01
N VAL A 272 29.97 -26.50 26.48
CA VAL A 272 29.43 -25.41 25.63
C VAL A 272 30.50 -24.40 25.22
N ASP A 273 31.56 -24.22 26.02
CA ASP A 273 32.69 -23.34 25.70
C ASP A 273 33.50 -23.79 24.49
N ARG A 274 33.43 -25.08 24.15
CA ARG A 274 34.07 -25.67 22.95
C ARG A 274 33.28 -25.50 21.68
N VAL A 275 32.01 -25.07 21.74
CA VAL A 275 31.12 -24.92 20.60
C VAL A 275 31.04 -23.46 20.18
N ARG A 276 31.41 -23.16 18.96
CA ARG A 276 31.33 -21.82 18.38
C ARG A 276 30.43 -21.82 17.15
N VAL A 277 29.79 -20.70 16.90
CA VAL A 277 29.07 -20.50 15.66
C VAL A 277 30.05 -20.55 14.48
N GLY A 278 29.73 -21.35 13.47
CA GLY A 278 30.59 -21.66 12.34
C GLY A 278 31.29 -23.02 12.40
N ASP A 279 31.33 -23.67 13.58
CA ASP A 279 31.95 -24.97 13.72
C ASP A 279 31.23 -26.04 12.89
N LYS A 280 32.00 -26.93 12.29
CA LYS A 280 31.50 -28.10 11.58
C LYS A 280 31.51 -29.32 12.50
N MET A 281 30.37 -29.96 12.63
CA MET A 281 30.18 -31.17 13.43
C MET A 281 29.51 -32.24 12.59
N ARG A 282 29.82 -33.50 12.87
CA ARG A 282 29.12 -34.60 12.22
C ARG A 282 27.78 -34.85 12.87
N VAL A 283 26.78 -35.01 12.06
CA VAL A 283 25.43 -35.39 12.47
C VAL A 283 25.16 -36.80 11.94
N ARG A 284 24.95 -37.74 12.83
CA ARG A 284 24.61 -39.12 12.51
C ARG A 284 23.12 -39.32 12.58
N LEU A 285 22.54 -39.83 11.52
CA LEU A 285 21.13 -40.21 11.46
C LEU A 285 20.87 -41.56 12.10
N PRO A 286 19.62 -41.91 12.43
CA PRO A 286 19.28 -43.24 12.97
C PRO A 286 19.63 -44.38 11.99
N SER A 287 19.68 -44.11 10.69
CA SER A 287 20.13 -45.06 9.66
C SER A 287 21.63 -45.38 9.72
N GLY A 288 22.41 -44.64 10.53
CA GLY A 288 23.88 -44.74 10.57
C GLY A 288 24.61 -43.85 9.58
N GLU A 289 23.89 -43.16 8.69
CA GLU A 289 24.44 -42.17 7.75
C GLU A 289 24.96 -40.94 8.52
N GLU A 290 26.17 -40.48 8.15
CA GLU A 290 26.76 -39.26 8.71
C GLU A 290 26.71 -38.11 7.71
N ARG A 291 26.34 -36.93 8.18
CA ARG A 291 26.31 -35.70 7.39
C ARG A 291 27.09 -34.61 8.11
N ASP A 292 27.61 -33.66 7.35
CA ASP A 292 28.24 -32.47 7.92
C ASP A 292 27.16 -31.46 8.31
N GLY A 293 27.18 -31.07 9.58
CA GLY A 293 26.34 -29.99 10.12
C GLY A 293 27.20 -28.79 10.48
N THR A 294 26.73 -27.59 10.18
CA THR A 294 27.37 -26.33 10.55
C THR A 294 26.57 -25.65 11.66
N VAL A 295 27.21 -25.34 12.77
CA VAL A 295 26.58 -24.60 13.88
C VAL A 295 26.27 -23.18 13.42
N PHE A 296 25.01 -22.80 13.43
CA PHE A 296 24.60 -21.43 13.08
C PHE A 296 23.98 -20.66 14.27
N TYR A 297 23.65 -21.38 15.35
CA TYR A 297 23.09 -20.76 16.55
C TYR A 297 23.60 -21.50 17.80
N ARG A 298 23.94 -20.75 18.83
CA ARG A 298 24.23 -21.22 20.17
C ARG A 298 23.39 -20.40 21.15
N GLY A 299 22.59 -21.08 21.96
CA GLY A 299 21.74 -20.46 22.97
C GLY A 299 22.55 -19.60 23.94
N VAL A 300 22.00 -18.46 24.32
CA VAL A 300 22.57 -17.53 25.29
C VAL A 300 22.14 -17.90 26.70
N ASP A 301 20.93 -18.45 26.82
CA ASP A 301 20.34 -18.88 28.08
C ASP A 301 20.45 -20.41 28.24
N ALA A 302 20.68 -20.81 29.48
CA ALA A 302 20.70 -22.22 29.88
C ALA A 302 19.29 -22.75 30.14
N SER A 303 18.99 -23.91 29.57
CA SER A 303 17.82 -24.71 29.92
C SER A 303 18.22 -25.87 30.82
N PHE A 304 17.27 -26.44 31.58
CA PHE A 304 17.54 -27.66 32.35
C PHE A 304 17.31 -28.89 31.45
N ALA A 305 18.20 -29.89 31.57
CA ALA A 305 18.06 -31.13 30.82
C ALA A 305 16.75 -31.85 31.19
N THR A 306 15.86 -32.04 30.22
CA THR A 306 14.57 -32.71 30.36
C THR A 306 14.62 -34.21 30.02
N GLN A 307 15.78 -34.84 30.01
CA GLN A 307 15.90 -36.26 29.67
C GLN A 307 15.27 -37.16 30.72
N ARG A 308 14.33 -37.99 30.30
CA ARG A 308 13.60 -38.96 31.16
C ARG A 308 14.45 -40.09 31.74
N ASP A 309 15.65 -40.33 31.22
CA ASP A 309 16.50 -41.48 31.58
C ASP A 309 17.83 -41.08 32.25
N VAL A 310 17.91 -39.94 32.93
CA VAL A 310 19.15 -39.54 33.61
C VAL A 310 19.11 -39.90 35.08
N SER A 311 20.15 -40.60 35.55
CA SER A 311 20.36 -40.91 36.98
C SER A 311 20.19 -39.63 37.84
N ARG A 312 19.74 -39.77 39.12
CA ARG A 312 19.46 -38.65 40.02
C ARG A 312 20.57 -37.59 40.13
N THR A 313 21.81 -37.94 39.82
CA THR A 313 23.00 -37.07 39.85
C THR A 313 23.15 -36.13 38.66
N LYS A 314 22.38 -36.33 37.56
CA LYS A 314 22.49 -35.52 36.35
C LYS A 314 21.30 -34.58 36.10
N ARG A 315 20.33 -34.50 37.04
CA ARG A 315 19.13 -33.67 36.86
C ARG A 315 19.35 -32.16 36.88
N ASP A 316 20.45 -31.70 37.46
CA ASP A 316 20.75 -30.29 37.68
C ASP A 316 21.78 -29.72 36.68
N ILE A 317 22.13 -30.47 35.64
CA ILE A 317 23.07 -29.98 34.62
C ILE A 317 22.33 -29.02 33.66
N LYS A 318 22.84 -27.81 33.59
CA LYS A 318 22.38 -26.82 32.65
C LYS A 318 22.83 -27.23 31.24
N THR A 319 21.93 -27.08 30.28
CA THR A 319 22.20 -27.33 28.86
C THR A 319 21.97 -26.06 28.06
N PHE A 320 22.73 -25.94 27.00
CA PHE A 320 22.61 -24.83 26.03
C PHE A 320 22.19 -25.40 24.66
N GLU A 321 21.16 -24.81 24.09
CA GLU A 321 20.67 -25.19 22.79
C GLU A 321 21.69 -24.82 21.70
N VAL A 322 22.01 -25.78 20.83
CA VAL A 322 22.85 -25.58 19.65
C VAL A 322 22.06 -26.05 18.44
N ARG A 323 22.04 -25.22 17.37
CA ARG A 323 21.39 -25.55 16.12
C ARG A 323 22.42 -25.72 15.01
N LEU A 324 22.31 -26.82 14.30
CA LEU A 324 23.19 -27.18 13.21
C LEU A 324 22.39 -27.23 11.91
N ARG A 325 22.80 -26.47 10.91
CA ARG A 325 22.26 -26.59 9.57
C ARG A 325 22.86 -27.81 8.90
N VAL A 326 22.01 -28.69 8.38
CA VAL A 326 22.37 -29.94 7.70
C VAL A 326 21.74 -29.93 6.32
N ASP A 327 22.47 -30.39 5.31
CA ASP A 327 21.95 -30.49 3.93
C ASP A 327 20.84 -31.58 3.85
N ASN A 328 19.69 -31.18 3.27
CA ASN A 328 18.52 -32.03 3.06
C ASN A 328 18.05 -32.05 1.58
N ARG A 329 18.96 -31.83 0.63
CA ARG A 329 18.61 -31.85 -0.82
C ARG A 329 18.01 -33.17 -1.28
N ASP A 330 18.36 -34.24 -0.64
CA ASP A 330 17.79 -35.59 -0.88
C ASP A 330 16.45 -35.82 -0.17
N ARG A 331 15.94 -34.83 0.62
CA ARG A 331 14.67 -34.85 1.36
C ARG A 331 14.49 -36.08 2.26
N ARG A 332 15.57 -36.61 2.83
CA ARG A 332 15.53 -37.73 3.76
C ARG A 332 15.36 -37.31 5.22
N LEU A 333 15.68 -36.06 5.57
CA LEU A 333 15.40 -35.52 6.88
C LEU A 333 13.94 -35.14 6.98
N ALA A 334 13.30 -35.54 8.05
CA ALA A 334 11.94 -35.16 8.41
C ALA A 334 11.92 -34.49 9.79
N VAL A 335 11.02 -33.55 9.99
CA VAL A 335 10.81 -32.89 11.29
C VAL A 335 10.43 -33.95 12.33
N GLY A 336 10.98 -33.83 13.55
CA GLY A 336 10.79 -34.81 14.60
C GLY A 336 11.75 -36.00 14.57
N MET A 337 12.54 -36.19 13.47
CA MET A 337 13.53 -37.27 13.39
C MET A 337 14.63 -37.03 14.41
N THR A 338 15.03 -38.10 15.12
CA THR A 338 16.19 -38.07 16.00
C THR A 338 17.48 -37.97 15.19
N ALA A 339 18.42 -37.15 15.65
CA ALA A 339 19.77 -37.07 15.06
C ALA A 339 20.80 -36.99 16.19
N TYR A 340 21.97 -37.58 15.94
CA TYR A 340 23.05 -37.60 16.93
C TYR A 340 24.16 -36.65 16.48
N VAL A 341 24.44 -35.64 17.27
CA VAL A 341 25.54 -34.70 17.01
C VAL A 341 26.79 -35.18 17.69
N LEU A 342 27.87 -35.35 16.93
CA LEU A 342 29.18 -35.81 17.41
C LEU A 342 30.03 -34.57 17.74
N LEU A 343 30.15 -34.28 19.04
CA LEU A 343 30.99 -33.20 19.52
C LEU A 343 32.41 -33.71 19.75
N PRO A 344 33.44 -33.19 19.07
CA PRO A 344 34.83 -33.59 19.32
C PRO A 344 35.27 -33.16 20.72
N LEU A 345 35.93 -34.08 21.47
CA LEU A 345 36.38 -33.83 22.85
C LEU A 345 37.81 -33.30 22.92
#